data_ccd26975787a5422fb03ed91b6790415
#
_entry.id   ccd26975787a5422fb03ed91b6790415
#
_cell.length_a   1.000
_cell.length_b   1.000
_cell.length_c   1.000
_cell.angle_alpha   90.00
_cell.angle_beta   90.00
_cell.angle_gamma   90.00
#
_symmetry.space_group_name_H-M   'P 1'
#
loop_
_entity.id
_entity.type
_entity.pdbx_description
1 polymer ?
#
loop_
_entity_poly.entity_id
_entity_poly.type
_entity_poly.pdbx_seq_one_letter_code
_entity_poly.pdbx_strand_id
1 'polypeptide(L)'
;TTRLVGSEMCIRDSGWVESSTDHPAFCWARANGWALLTACELLDVLPEDYPQRPKVMDYFRAHVRGVTALQSGEGFWHQLLDCNDSYLETSATAIYVYCLAHAINKGWIDAIAYGPVAQLGWHAVAGKINEEGQVEGTCVGTGMAFDPAFYYYRPVNVYAAHGYGPVLWAGAEMIRL
;
A
#
# COMPACT_ATOMS: atom_id res chain seq x y z
N THR A 1 -14.74 -17.57 -3.45
CA THR A 1 -13.64 -17.15 -2.54
C THR A 1 -12.53 -16.41 -3.30
N THR A 2 -12.25 -16.79 -4.54
CA THR A 2 -11.23 -16.12 -5.38
C THR A 2 -11.69 -14.74 -5.88
N ARG A 3 -12.96 -14.44 -5.89
CA ARG A 3 -13.51 -13.14 -6.30
C ARG A 3 -13.31 -12.02 -5.27
N LEU A 4 -13.22 -12.36 -3.98
CA LEU A 4 -12.99 -11.37 -2.92
C LEU A 4 -11.57 -10.79 -2.98
N VAL A 5 -10.57 -11.62 -3.17
CA VAL A 5 -9.16 -11.18 -3.23
C VAL A 5 -8.90 -10.27 -4.43
N GLY A 6 -9.51 -10.52 -5.58
CA GLY A 6 -9.37 -9.65 -6.76
C GLY A 6 -10.11 -8.31 -6.63
N SER A 7 -11.29 -8.29 -6.01
CA SER A 7 -12.09 -7.06 -5.87
C SER A 7 -11.65 -6.18 -4.71
N GLU A 8 -11.02 -6.74 -3.68
CA GLU A 8 -10.48 -5.99 -2.55
C GLU A 8 -9.13 -5.34 -2.87
N MET A 9 -8.34 -5.94 -3.76
CA MET A 9 -7.10 -5.34 -4.25
C MET A 9 -7.34 -4.17 -5.21
N CYS A 10 -8.44 -4.18 -5.94
CA CYS A 10 -8.89 -3.06 -6.75
C CYS A 10 -9.79 -2.15 -5.93
N ILE A 11 -9.34 -1.71 -4.74
CA ILE A 11 -10.07 -0.70 -4.00
C ILE A 11 -10.15 0.54 -4.84
N ARG A 12 -11.38 0.87 -5.14
CA ARG A 12 -11.80 1.89 -6.06
C ARG A 12 -11.21 3.23 -5.68
N ASP A 13 -10.43 3.77 -6.57
CA ASP A 13 -10.14 5.18 -6.63
C ASP A 13 -11.41 6.04 -6.88
N SER A 14 -12.53 5.37 -7.07
CA SER A 14 -13.79 5.93 -7.57
C SER A 14 -14.85 6.08 -6.47
N GLY A 15 -14.56 6.86 -5.42
CA GLY A 15 -15.61 7.30 -4.47
C GLY A 15 -16.73 8.14 -5.11
N TRP A 16 -16.71 8.29 -6.45
CA TRP A 16 -17.61 9.14 -7.22
C TRP A 16 -18.41 8.38 -8.28
N VAL A 17 -18.28 7.07 -8.39
CA VAL A 17 -18.98 6.29 -9.40
C VAL A 17 -20.30 5.79 -8.85
N GLU A 18 -21.38 6.13 -9.53
CA GLU A 18 -22.75 5.83 -9.12
C GLU A 18 -23.13 4.35 -9.17
N SER A 19 -22.33 3.50 -9.82
CA SER A 19 -22.62 2.08 -10.00
C SER A 19 -21.48 1.18 -9.53
N SER A 20 -21.84 0.06 -8.91
CA SER A 20 -20.87 -0.92 -8.42
C SER A 20 -20.12 -1.69 -9.52
N THR A 21 -20.53 -1.54 -10.79
CA THR A 21 -19.92 -2.15 -11.98
C THR A 21 -18.94 -1.23 -12.68
N ASP A 22 -18.96 0.08 -12.39
CA ASP A 22 -18.20 1.09 -13.10
C ASP A 22 -16.95 1.46 -12.31
N HIS A 23 -16.04 0.51 -12.09
CA HIS A 23 -14.72 0.78 -11.56
C HIS A 23 -13.65 0.53 -12.62
N PRO A 24 -12.51 1.21 -12.56
CA PRO A 24 -11.38 0.90 -13.42
C PRO A 24 -10.98 -0.58 -13.33
N ALA A 25 -10.58 -1.15 -14.46
CA ALA A 25 -10.12 -2.54 -14.53
C ALA A 25 -8.62 -2.68 -14.17
N PHE A 26 -8.09 -1.78 -13.36
CA PHE A 26 -6.70 -1.76 -12.88
C PHE A 26 -6.62 -1.34 -11.42
N CYS A 27 -5.50 -1.63 -10.76
CA CYS A 27 -5.33 -1.44 -9.33
C CYS A 27 -4.22 -0.41 -9.04
N TRP A 28 -4.59 0.85 -8.76
CA TRP A 28 -3.60 1.86 -8.40
C TRP A 28 -3.02 1.62 -7.00
N ALA A 29 -1.68 1.50 -6.92
CA ALA A 29 -0.98 1.07 -5.72
C ALA A 29 -1.23 1.99 -4.52
N ARG A 30 -1.13 3.31 -4.68
CA ARG A 30 -1.30 4.24 -3.55
C ARG A 30 -2.74 4.26 -3.02
N ALA A 31 -3.76 4.09 -3.88
CA ALA A 31 -5.14 3.96 -3.40
C ALA A 31 -5.33 2.71 -2.54
N ASN A 32 -4.78 1.57 -2.97
CA ASN A 32 -4.74 0.34 -2.19
C ASN A 32 -3.94 0.52 -0.89
N GLY A 33 -2.84 1.28 -0.94
CA GLY A 33 -2.05 1.64 0.24
C GLY A 33 -2.88 2.41 1.27
N TRP A 34 -3.59 3.45 0.86
CA TRP A 34 -4.46 4.22 1.76
C TRP A 34 -5.59 3.39 2.36
N ALA A 35 -6.16 2.47 1.59
CA ALA A 35 -7.18 1.58 2.11
C ALA A 35 -6.64 0.59 3.13
N LEU A 36 -5.45 0.02 2.89
CA LEU A 36 -4.78 -0.85 3.85
C LEU A 36 -4.40 -0.09 5.12
N LEU A 37 -3.86 1.12 4.97
CA LEU A 37 -3.54 2.02 6.08
C LEU A 37 -4.79 2.35 6.92
N THR A 38 -5.90 2.67 6.27
CA THR A 38 -7.16 2.95 6.97
C THR A 38 -7.61 1.76 7.80
N ALA A 39 -7.52 0.54 7.27
CA ALA A 39 -7.87 -0.68 8.01
C ALA A 39 -6.90 -0.93 9.17
N CYS A 40 -5.61 -0.63 8.99
CA CYS A 40 -4.58 -0.73 10.00
C CYS A 40 -4.86 0.21 11.18
N GLU A 41 -5.06 1.50 10.91
CA GLU A 41 -5.37 2.51 11.92
C GLU A 41 -6.72 2.27 12.60
N LEU A 42 -7.72 1.78 11.85
CA LEU A 42 -9.00 1.40 12.41
C LEU A 42 -8.85 0.26 13.42
N LEU A 43 -8.03 -0.74 13.14
CA LEU A 43 -7.75 -1.84 14.05
C LEU A 43 -7.05 -1.40 15.33
N ASP A 44 -6.25 -0.35 15.28
CA ASP A 44 -5.59 0.21 16.48
C ASP A 44 -6.58 0.91 17.43
N VAL A 45 -7.59 1.57 16.88
CA VAL A 45 -8.55 2.35 17.69
C VAL A 45 -9.80 1.57 18.07
N LEU A 46 -10.14 0.50 17.37
CA LEU A 46 -11.30 -0.33 17.71
C LEU A 46 -11.01 -1.13 18.99
N PRO A 47 -11.91 -1.10 19.98
CA PRO A 47 -11.84 -2.00 21.13
C PRO A 47 -11.74 -3.47 20.72
N GLU A 48 -11.05 -4.29 21.51
CA GLU A 48 -10.90 -5.72 21.19
C GLU A 48 -12.22 -6.49 21.17
N ASP A 49 -13.17 -6.06 22.01
CA ASP A 49 -14.51 -6.64 22.12
C ASP A 49 -15.52 -6.01 21.12
N TYR A 50 -15.08 -5.10 20.26
CA TYR A 50 -15.99 -4.52 19.25
C TYR A 50 -16.51 -5.61 18.29
N PRO A 51 -17.84 -5.74 18.13
CA PRO A 51 -18.43 -6.90 17.42
C PRO A 51 -17.98 -7.07 15.97
N GLN A 52 -17.62 -5.98 15.28
CA GLN A 52 -17.17 -6.03 13.88
C GLN A 52 -15.64 -6.09 13.73
N ARG A 53 -14.88 -5.99 14.82
CA ARG A 53 -13.41 -6.05 14.76
C ARG A 53 -12.87 -7.31 14.07
N PRO A 54 -13.39 -8.53 14.32
CA PRO A 54 -12.93 -9.72 13.60
C PRO A 54 -13.11 -9.61 12.09
N LYS A 55 -14.22 -9.04 11.63
CA LYS A 55 -14.48 -8.83 10.20
C LYS A 55 -13.49 -7.84 9.58
N VAL A 56 -13.16 -6.75 10.28
CA VAL A 56 -12.14 -5.79 9.82
C VAL A 56 -10.78 -6.48 9.73
N MET A 57 -10.42 -7.30 10.74
CA MET A 57 -9.18 -8.07 10.74
C MET A 57 -9.11 -9.06 9.57
N ASP A 58 -10.20 -9.74 9.24
CA ASP A 58 -10.24 -10.67 8.11
C ASP A 58 -10.05 -9.94 6.78
N TYR A 59 -10.65 -8.77 6.59
CA TYR A 59 -10.42 -7.91 5.42
C TYR A 59 -8.99 -7.41 5.35
N PHE A 60 -8.43 -6.93 6.46
CA PHE A 60 -7.05 -6.49 6.54
C PHE A 60 -6.08 -7.61 6.12
N ARG A 61 -6.23 -8.81 6.70
CA ARG A 61 -5.39 -9.97 6.37
C ARG A 61 -5.56 -10.43 4.92
N ALA A 62 -6.77 -10.36 4.37
CA ALA A 62 -7.01 -10.67 2.97
C ALA A 62 -6.29 -9.67 2.06
N HIS A 63 -6.37 -8.37 2.37
CA HIS A 63 -5.69 -7.32 1.63
C HIS A 63 -4.17 -7.47 1.72
N VAL A 64 -3.61 -7.73 2.91
CA VAL A 64 -2.18 -8.04 3.09
C VAL A 64 -1.74 -9.17 2.17
N ARG A 65 -2.45 -10.31 2.17
CA ARG A 65 -2.11 -11.44 1.27
C ARG A 65 -2.10 -11.04 -0.20
N GLY A 66 -3.08 -10.24 -0.59
CA GLY A 66 -3.20 -9.78 -1.97
C GLY A 66 -2.04 -8.88 -2.39
N VAL A 67 -1.74 -7.83 -1.61
CA VAL A 67 -0.68 -6.89 -1.98
C VAL A 67 0.71 -7.51 -1.90
N THR A 68 0.98 -8.36 -0.91
CA THR A 68 2.30 -9.00 -0.78
C THR A 68 2.64 -9.95 -1.93
N ALA A 69 1.64 -10.56 -2.56
CA ALA A 69 1.82 -11.38 -3.75
C ALA A 69 2.28 -10.59 -5.00
N LEU A 70 2.19 -9.25 -4.95
CA LEU A 70 2.52 -8.36 -6.06
C LEU A 70 3.79 -7.53 -5.83
N GLN A 71 4.56 -7.83 -4.77
CA GLN A 71 5.85 -7.19 -4.57
C GLN A 71 6.83 -7.60 -5.68
N SER A 72 7.51 -6.62 -6.27
CA SER A 72 8.57 -6.89 -7.26
C SER A 72 9.80 -7.49 -6.60
N GLY A 73 10.66 -8.12 -7.40
CA GLY A 73 11.95 -8.65 -6.93
C GLY A 73 12.91 -7.57 -6.39
N GLU A 74 12.68 -6.30 -6.71
CA GLU A 74 13.42 -5.16 -6.19
C GLU A 74 12.87 -4.62 -4.86
N GLY A 75 11.77 -5.20 -4.35
CA GLY A 75 11.14 -4.81 -3.09
C GLY A 75 10.07 -3.75 -3.19
N PHE A 76 9.91 -3.11 -4.35
CA PHE A 76 8.87 -2.12 -4.59
C PHE A 76 7.55 -2.77 -5.01
N TRP A 77 6.50 -1.95 -4.99
CA TRP A 77 5.27 -2.19 -5.74
C TRP A 77 5.18 -1.24 -6.92
N HIS A 78 4.63 -1.74 -8.01
CA HIS A 78 4.40 -0.96 -9.22
C HIS A 78 3.29 0.08 -9.02
N GLN A 79 3.33 1.16 -9.80
CA GLN A 79 2.30 2.22 -9.80
C GLN A 79 0.89 1.64 -10.01
N LEU A 80 0.77 0.66 -10.92
CA LEU A 80 -0.39 -0.19 -11.07
C LEU A 80 -0.01 -1.60 -10.64
N LEU A 81 -0.65 -2.13 -9.60
CA LEU A 81 -0.27 -3.37 -8.94
C LEU A 81 -0.34 -4.60 -9.85
N ASP A 82 -1.24 -4.59 -10.80
CA ASP A 82 -1.51 -5.64 -11.78
C ASP A 82 -0.81 -5.41 -13.13
N CYS A 83 0.06 -4.38 -13.23
CA CYS A 83 0.78 -4.00 -14.44
C CYS A 83 2.28 -3.85 -14.14
N ASN A 84 3.02 -4.95 -14.29
CA ASN A 84 4.45 -5.02 -13.95
C ASN A 84 5.36 -4.19 -14.88
N ASP A 85 4.82 -3.61 -15.92
CA ASP A 85 5.48 -2.67 -16.83
C ASP A 85 5.26 -1.20 -16.42
N SER A 86 4.41 -0.93 -15.42
CA SER A 86 4.32 0.39 -14.81
C SER A 86 5.52 0.63 -13.88
N TYR A 87 5.86 1.89 -13.63
CA TYR A 87 7.04 2.21 -12.82
C TYR A 87 6.91 1.79 -11.34
N LEU A 88 8.04 1.62 -10.67
CA LEU A 88 8.13 1.32 -9.24
C LEU A 88 7.83 2.57 -8.43
N GLU A 89 6.89 2.51 -7.49
CA GLU A 89 6.35 3.69 -6.81
C GLU A 89 6.70 3.69 -5.32
N THR A 90 7.40 4.74 -4.87
CA THR A 90 8.00 4.79 -3.54
C THR A 90 6.96 5.02 -2.44
N SER A 91 5.98 5.89 -2.63
CA SER A 91 5.03 6.22 -1.55
C SER A 91 4.09 5.06 -1.21
N ALA A 92 3.59 4.34 -2.22
CA ALA A 92 2.78 3.14 -1.99
C ALA A 92 3.61 2.04 -1.30
N THR A 93 4.86 1.85 -1.74
CA THR A 93 5.79 0.91 -1.11
C THR A 93 5.99 1.24 0.36
N ALA A 94 6.23 2.50 0.70
CA ALA A 94 6.39 2.93 2.09
C ALA A 94 5.13 2.70 2.94
N ILE A 95 3.93 2.94 2.38
CA ILE A 95 2.66 2.66 3.07
C ILE A 95 2.53 1.16 3.35
N TYR A 96 2.82 0.29 2.37
CA TYR A 96 2.75 -1.15 2.56
C TYR A 96 3.76 -1.64 3.60
N VAL A 97 5.00 -1.14 3.56
CA VAL A 97 6.03 -1.45 4.57
C VAL A 97 5.56 -1.06 5.96
N TYR A 98 5.01 0.14 6.13
CA TYR A 98 4.42 0.57 7.40
C TYR A 98 3.36 -0.41 7.88
N CYS A 99 2.35 -0.70 7.04
CA CYS A 99 1.24 -1.57 7.43
C CYS A 99 1.69 -2.99 7.77
N LEU A 100 2.66 -3.53 7.04
CA LEU A 100 3.23 -4.86 7.30
C LEU A 100 4.01 -4.88 8.61
N ALA A 101 4.95 -3.95 8.80
CA ALA A 101 5.77 -3.87 10.01
C ALA A 101 4.91 -3.64 11.25
N HIS A 102 3.95 -2.71 11.18
CA HIS A 102 3.01 -2.44 12.26
C HIS A 102 2.17 -3.67 12.62
N ALA A 103 1.61 -4.34 11.61
CA ALA A 103 0.81 -5.55 11.84
C ALA A 103 1.62 -6.71 12.42
N ILE A 104 2.91 -6.84 12.06
CA ILE A 104 3.82 -7.81 12.69
C ILE A 104 4.08 -7.42 14.15
N ASN A 105 4.41 -6.16 14.42
CA ASN A 105 4.66 -5.64 15.77
C ASN A 105 3.46 -5.82 16.71
N LYS A 106 2.23 -5.77 16.14
CA LYS A 106 0.96 -6.02 16.86
C LYS A 106 0.58 -7.50 16.95
N GLY A 107 1.28 -8.39 16.28
CA GLY A 107 0.94 -9.82 16.23
C GLY A 107 -0.32 -10.13 15.39
N TRP A 108 -0.71 -9.23 14.48
CA TRP A 108 -1.90 -9.43 13.63
C TRP A 108 -1.62 -10.35 12.45
N ILE A 109 -0.37 -10.39 11.98
CA ILE A 109 0.11 -11.26 10.90
C ILE A 109 1.41 -11.96 11.31
N ASP A 110 1.73 -13.06 10.61
CA ASP A 110 2.89 -13.89 10.92
C ASP A 110 4.21 -13.21 10.52
N ALA A 111 5.12 -13.06 11.50
CA ALA A 111 6.41 -12.40 11.27
C ALA A 111 7.35 -13.20 10.35
N ILE A 112 7.26 -14.54 10.34
CA ILE A 112 8.11 -15.38 9.48
C ILE A 112 7.68 -15.23 8.03
N ALA A 113 6.38 -15.21 7.78
CA ALA A 113 5.83 -15.11 6.42
C ALA A 113 6.00 -13.70 5.83
N TYR A 114 5.78 -12.64 6.62
CA TYR A 114 5.70 -11.27 6.11
C TYR A 114 6.90 -10.39 6.44
N GLY A 115 7.73 -10.78 7.42
CA GLY A 115 8.96 -10.06 7.78
C GLY A 115 9.91 -9.82 6.60
N PRO A 116 10.26 -10.85 5.81
CA PRO A 116 11.10 -10.68 4.63
C PRO A 116 10.54 -9.69 3.61
N VAL A 117 9.20 -9.69 3.41
CA VAL A 117 8.51 -8.75 2.51
C VAL A 117 8.65 -7.31 3.00
N ALA A 118 8.43 -7.08 4.31
CA ALA A 118 8.58 -5.76 4.92
C ALA A 118 10.04 -5.27 4.84
N GLN A 119 11.01 -6.15 5.15
CA GLN A 119 12.43 -5.82 5.09
C GLN A 119 12.90 -5.49 3.68
N LEU A 120 12.52 -6.29 2.68
CA LEU A 120 12.87 -6.03 1.28
C LEU A 120 12.28 -4.69 0.81
N GLY A 121 11.01 -4.43 1.14
CA GLY A 121 10.36 -3.16 0.84
C GLY A 121 11.01 -1.97 1.53
N TRP A 122 11.42 -2.13 2.79
CA TRP A 122 12.13 -1.07 3.51
C TRP A 122 13.49 -0.75 2.90
N HIS A 123 14.27 -1.77 2.53
CA HIS A 123 15.55 -1.57 1.83
C HIS A 123 15.36 -0.78 0.52
N ALA A 124 14.32 -1.12 -0.23
CA ALA A 124 13.99 -0.42 -1.46
C ALA A 124 13.65 1.07 -1.21
N VAL A 125 12.79 1.34 -0.21
CA VAL A 125 12.39 2.71 0.18
C VAL A 125 13.57 3.51 0.73
N ALA A 126 14.37 2.92 1.61
CA ALA A 126 15.54 3.58 2.21
C ALA A 126 16.56 4.00 1.14
N GLY A 127 16.74 3.19 0.08
CA GLY A 127 17.58 3.52 -1.06
C GLY A 127 17.05 4.66 -1.94
N LYS A 128 15.81 5.14 -1.70
CA LYS A 128 15.23 6.30 -2.38
C LYS A 128 15.33 7.61 -1.59
N ILE A 129 15.97 7.58 -0.44
CA ILE A 129 16.28 8.78 0.34
C ILE A 129 17.66 9.27 -0.10
N ASN A 130 17.71 10.41 -0.78
CA ASN A 130 18.96 10.98 -1.25
C ASN A 130 19.75 11.69 -0.13
N GLU A 131 20.94 12.23 -0.44
CA GLU A 131 21.82 12.89 0.53
C GLU A 131 21.21 14.17 1.14
N GLU A 132 20.27 14.81 0.44
CA GLU A 132 19.49 15.96 0.92
C GLU A 132 18.31 15.56 1.80
N GLY A 133 18.06 14.26 2.01
CA GLY A 133 16.91 13.74 2.75
C GLY A 133 15.61 13.78 1.96
N GLN A 134 15.65 13.95 0.64
CA GLN A 134 14.48 13.95 -0.22
C GLN A 134 14.11 12.51 -0.62
N VAL A 135 12.81 12.26 -0.78
CA VAL A 135 12.27 10.95 -1.17
C VAL A 135 12.02 10.91 -2.67
N GLU A 136 12.85 10.16 -3.38
CA GLU A 136 12.74 9.96 -4.82
C GLU A 136 11.67 8.93 -5.21
N GLY A 137 11.22 8.96 -6.47
CA GLY A 137 10.28 7.98 -7.01
C GLY A 137 8.85 8.09 -6.47
N THR A 138 8.50 9.21 -5.85
CA THR A 138 7.15 9.47 -5.33
C THR A 138 6.26 10.07 -6.43
N CYS A 139 5.18 9.39 -6.76
CA CYS A 139 4.14 9.88 -7.65
C CYS A 139 3.50 11.16 -7.10
N VAL A 140 3.39 12.19 -7.92
CA VAL A 140 2.71 13.45 -7.55
C VAL A 140 1.24 13.23 -7.16
N GLY A 141 0.61 14.27 -6.63
CA GLY A 141 -0.83 14.28 -6.36
C GLY A 141 -1.62 13.83 -7.58
N THR A 142 -2.49 12.85 -7.41
CA THR A 142 -3.15 12.14 -8.52
C THR A 142 -4.65 12.11 -8.26
N GLY A 143 -5.43 12.54 -9.22
CA GLY A 143 -6.87 12.37 -9.25
C GLY A 143 -7.27 10.99 -9.76
N MET A 144 -8.53 10.85 -10.16
CA MET A 144 -9.11 9.63 -10.71
C MET A 144 -9.22 9.72 -12.24
N ALA A 145 -8.93 8.60 -12.92
CA ALA A 145 -9.22 8.43 -14.35
C ALA A 145 -9.59 6.97 -14.65
N PHE A 146 -10.32 6.76 -15.76
CA PHE A 146 -10.70 5.42 -16.23
C PHE A 146 -9.68 4.84 -17.21
N ASP A 147 -8.79 5.68 -17.76
CA ASP A 147 -7.72 5.24 -18.66
C ASP A 147 -6.46 4.93 -17.86
N PRO A 148 -5.92 3.70 -17.92
CA PRO A 148 -4.68 3.34 -17.24
C PRO A 148 -3.49 4.20 -17.68
N ALA A 149 -3.47 4.73 -18.90
CA ALA A 149 -2.41 5.62 -19.38
C ALA A 149 -2.24 6.85 -18.48
N PHE A 150 -3.33 7.36 -17.89
CA PHE A 150 -3.28 8.45 -16.92
C PHE A 150 -2.34 8.11 -15.75
N TYR A 151 -2.38 6.89 -15.23
CA TYR A 151 -1.55 6.44 -14.12
C TYR A 151 -0.13 6.07 -14.55
N TYR A 152 0.03 5.43 -15.71
CA TYR A 152 1.34 5.07 -16.27
C TYR A 152 2.26 6.27 -16.45
N TYR A 153 1.69 7.41 -16.87
CA TYR A 153 2.45 8.62 -17.19
C TYR A 153 2.39 9.70 -16.10
N ARG A 154 1.90 9.36 -14.90
CA ARG A 154 2.00 10.32 -13.78
C ARG A 154 3.46 10.57 -13.44
N PRO A 155 3.89 11.84 -13.36
CA PRO A 155 5.26 12.17 -13.00
C PRO A 155 5.57 11.80 -11.55
N VAL A 156 6.84 11.53 -11.28
CA VAL A 156 7.40 11.43 -9.93
C VAL A 156 8.15 12.71 -9.59
N ASN A 157 8.15 13.10 -8.31
CA ASN A 157 8.81 14.31 -7.87
C ASN A 157 9.25 14.20 -6.41
N VAL A 158 10.46 14.66 -6.09
CA VAL A 158 11.00 14.70 -4.72
C VAL A 158 10.21 15.63 -3.80
N TYR A 159 9.49 16.60 -4.33
CA TYR A 159 8.60 17.48 -3.56
C TYR A 159 7.17 16.94 -3.40
N ALA A 160 6.90 15.74 -3.87
CA ALA A 160 5.59 15.10 -3.69
C ALA A 160 5.38 14.76 -2.21
N ALA A 161 4.41 15.43 -1.58
CA ALA A 161 4.17 15.33 -0.13
C ALA A 161 3.85 13.92 0.37
N HIS A 162 3.30 13.07 -0.50
CA HIS A 162 2.91 11.68 -0.16
C HIS A 162 4.09 10.74 0.13
N GLY A 163 5.35 11.13 -0.19
CA GLY A 163 6.53 10.32 0.10
C GLY A 163 6.95 10.38 1.57
N TYR A 164 6.96 11.57 2.15
CA TYR A 164 7.61 11.83 3.43
C TYR A 164 6.92 11.18 4.63
N GLY A 165 5.61 11.38 4.78
CA GLY A 165 4.84 10.80 5.88
C GLY A 165 4.96 9.27 5.94
N PRO A 166 4.62 8.56 4.87
CA PRO A 166 4.73 7.10 4.82
C PRO A 166 6.14 6.57 5.08
N VAL A 167 7.18 7.22 4.58
CA VAL A 167 8.58 6.81 4.83
C VAL A 167 8.94 6.94 6.31
N LEU A 168 8.55 8.04 6.96
CA LEU A 168 8.77 8.22 8.40
C LEU A 168 8.03 7.18 9.24
N TRP A 169 6.77 6.90 8.91
CA TRP A 169 5.98 5.86 9.58
C TRP A 169 6.59 4.47 9.38
N ALA A 170 6.97 4.13 8.13
CA ALA A 170 7.61 2.86 7.83
C ALA A 170 8.91 2.69 8.64
N GLY A 171 9.78 3.70 8.65
CA GLY A 171 11.03 3.68 9.42
C GLY A 171 10.79 3.50 10.92
N ALA A 172 9.80 4.20 11.49
CA ALA A 172 9.45 4.08 12.90
C ALA A 172 8.99 2.66 13.29
N GLU A 173 8.23 1.98 12.43
CA GLU A 173 7.80 0.60 12.69
C GLU A 173 8.91 -0.42 12.41
N MET A 174 9.74 -0.19 11.39
CA MET A 174 10.86 -1.09 11.07
C MET A 174 11.94 -1.14 12.15
N ILE A 175 12.14 -0.04 12.91
CA ILE A 175 13.06 -0.02 14.06
C ILE A 175 12.58 -0.96 15.18
N ARG A 176 11.29 -1.26 15.24
CA ARG A 176 10.66 -2.10 16.26
C ARG A 176 10.52 -3.56 15.84
N LEU A 177 10.79 -3.86 14.58
CA LEU A 177 10.74 -5.19 14.01
C LEU A 177 12.04 -5.97 14.25
#